data_a9c244fbddd2c22db0cdeac87e2b11e0
#
_entry.id   a9c244fbddd2c22db0cdeac87e2b11e0
#
_cell.length_a   1.000
_cell.length_b   1.000
_cell.length_c   1.000
_cell.angle_alpha   90.00
_cell.angle_beta   90.00
_cell.angle_gamma   90.00
#
_symmetry.space_group_name_H-M   'P 1'
#
loop_
_entity.id
_entity.type
_entity.pdbx_description
1 polymer ?
#
loop_
_entity_poly.entity_id
_entity_poly.type
_entity_poly.pdbx_seq_one_letter_code
_entity_poly.pdbx_strand_id
1 'polypeptide(L)'
;MKLEEIPFDRIFPAKQELTPQEKANREKFKKFLEYVRIRATDRYVFPPEILTVDEITVATVGNFSASVGKPKSRKTFNVSAIVAALLSGKEVLHYRAKLPDGKTKVLYID
;
A
#
# COMPACT_ATOMS: atom_id res chain seq x y z
N MET A 1 10.59 20.26 40.45
CA MET A 1 11.45 19.09 40.39
C MET A 1 12.37 19.22 39.18
N LYS A 2 13.65 19.33 39.39
CA LYS A 2 14.59 19.48 38.29
C LYS A 2 14.85 18.10 37.68
N LEU A 3 14.71 17.96 36.36
CA LEU A 3 14.99 16.71 35.63
C LEU A 3 16.43 16.19 35.83
N GLU A 4 17.36 17.11 36.20
CA GLU A 4 18.77 16.83 36.49
C GLU A 4 18.98 16.07 37.80
N GLU A 5 17.99 16.07 38.74
CA GLU A 5 18.08 15.38 40.02
C GLU A 5 17.64 13.91 39.97
N ILE A 6 17.08 13.43 38.84
CA ILE A 6 16.69 12.05 38.67
C ILE A 6 17.87 11.32 38.04
N PRO A 7 18.52 10.36 38.74
CA PRO A 7 19.60 9.57 38.16
C PRO A 7 19.08 8.84 36.93
N PHE A 8 19.85 8.87 35.85
CA PHE A 8 19.56 8.16 34.61
C PHE A 8 19.28 6.67 34.86
N ASP A 9 19.98 6.06 35.82
CA ASP A 9 19.84 4.65 36.25
C ASP A 9 18.46 4.33 36.85
N ARG A 10 17.73 5.31 37.37
CA ARG A 10 16.36 5.14 37.87
C ARG A 10 15.31 5.15 36.77
N ILE A 11 15.54 5.90 35.70
CA ILE A 11 14.65 5.99 34.54
C ILE A 11 14.90 4.82 33.61
N PHE A 12 16.16 4.46 33.45
CA PHE A 12 16.61 3.34 32.63
C PHE A 12 17.43 2.40 33.54
N PRO A 13 16.83 1.39 34.16
CA PRO A 13 17.54 0.47 35.02
C PRO A 13 18.72 -0.14 34.24
N ALA A 14 19.92 -0.04 34.84
CA ALA A 14 21.14 -0.51 34.26
C ALA A 14 21.01 -1.98 33.88
N LYS A 15 21.36 -2.28 32.63
CA LYS A 15 21.62 -3.57 32.00
C LYS A 15 21.25 -4.79 32.84
N GLN A 16 19.99 -5.14 32.87
CA GLN A 16 19.64 -6.52 33.14
C GLN A 16 20.24 -7.36 32.02
N GLU A 17 20.99 -8.38 32.40
CA GLU A 17 21.47 -9.35 31.42
C GLU A 17 20.27 -10.00 30.76
N LEU A 18 20.07 -9.69 29.48
CA LEU A 18 18.97 -10.23 28.68
C LEU A 18 19.14 -11.74 28.60
N THR A 19 18.05 -12.45 28.82
CA THR A 19 18.00 -13.90 28.59
C THR A 19 18.31 -14.21 27.12
N PRO A 20 18.80 -15.42 26.80
CA PRO A 20 19.03 -15.83 25.42
C PRO A 20 17.84 -15.64 24.50
N GLN A 21 16.62 -15.85 25.02
CA GLN A 21 15.36 -15.66 24.30
C GLN A 21 15.10 -14.17 23.98
N GLU A 22 15.34 -13.30 24.94
CA GLU A 22 15.18 -11.86 24.76
C GLU A 22 16.20 -11.30 23.77
N LYS A 23 17.43 -11.81 23.80
CA LYS A 23 18.45 -11.46 22.79
C LYS A 23 18.03 -11.87 21.39
N ALA A 24 17.51 -13.09 21.23
CA ALA A 24 17.01 -13.58 19.94
C ALA A 24 15.81 -12.76 19.42
N ASN A 25 14.88 -12.41 20.30
CA ASN A 25 13.72 -11.57 19.94
C ASN A 25 14.17 -10.16 19.56
N ARG A 26 15.14 -9.61 20.26
CA ARG A 26 15.71 -8.27 19.96
C ARG A 26 16.40 -8.24 18.59
N GLU A 27 17.14 -9.30 18.26
CA GLU A 27 17.78 -9.42 16.94
C GLU A 27 16.74 -9.54 15.81
N LYS A 28 15.69 -10.34 16.00
CA LYS A 28 14.58 -10.44 15.04
C LYS A 28 13.89 -9.08 14.85
N PHE A 29 13.67 -8.36 15.94
CA PHE A 29 13.04 -7.04 15.89
C PHE A 29 13.92 -6.00 15.18
N LYS A 30 15.22 -6.01 15.43
CA LYS A 30 16.18 -5.16 14.70
C LYS A 30 16.15 -5.44 13.19
N LYS A 31 16.18 -6.71 12.79
CA LYS A 31 16.07 -7.09 11.37
C LYS A 31 14.75 -6.63 10.75
N PHE A 32 13.66 -6.76 11.49
CA PHE A 32 12.36 -6.26 11.07
C PHE A 32 12.36 -4.73 10.90
N LEU A 33 12.92 -3.97 11.85
CA LEU A 33 13.04 -2.52 11.76
C LEU A 33 13.87 -2.07 10.55
N GLU A 34 14.99 -2.77 10.27
CA GLU A 34 15.77 -2.47 9.06
C GLU A 34 15.00 -2.77 7.77
N TYR A 35 14.20 -3.81 7.75
CA TYR A 35 13.36 -4.15 6.60
C TYR A 35 12.27 -3.10 6.33
N VAL A 36 11.62 -2.57 7.38
CA VAL A 36 10.55 -1.57 7.23
C VAL A 36 11.06 -0.14 7.20
N ARG A 37 12.35 0.08 7.42
CA ARG A 37 12.96 1.42 7.44
C ARG A 37 12.94 2.05 6.06
N ILE A 38 12.32 3.21 5.95
CA ILE A 38 12.33 4.04 4.75
C ILE A 38 13.57 4.93 4.78
N ARG A 39 14.39 4.89 3.74
CA ARG A 39 15.58 5.72 3.58
C ARG A 39 15.38 6.71 2.43
N ALA A 40 15.97 7.89 2.54
CA ALA A 40 15.92 8.89 1.47
C ALA A 40 16.57 8.39 0.15
N THR A 41 17.44 7.39 0.24
CA THR A 41 18.10 6.75 -0.91
C THR A 41 17.31 5.62 -1.53
N ASP A 42 16.22 5.18 -0.88
CA ASP A 42 15.40 4.09 -1.38
C ASP A 42 14.67 4.53 -2.66
N ARG A 43 14.82 3.75 -3.70
CA ARG A 43 14.10 3.97 -4.96
C ARG A 43 12.87 3.08 -4.97
N TYR A 44 11.71 3.73 -4.96
CA TYR A 44 10.44 3.05 -5.09
C TYR A 44 10.05 2.94 -6.56
N VAL A 45 9.83 1.71 -6.99
CA VAL A 45 9.24 1.46 -8.31
C VAL A 45 7.73 1.48 -8.14
N PHE A 46 7.08 2.48 -8.72
CA PHE A 46 5.62 2.52 -8.73
C PHE A 46 5.08 1.38 -9.60
N PRO A 47 4.04 0.67 -9.13
CA PRO A 47 3.41 -0.37 -9.93
C PRO A 47 2.80 0.26 -11.20
N PRO A 48 2.79 -0.47 -12.33
CA PRO A 48 2.21 0.02 -13.57
C PRO A 48 0.75 0.43 -13.40
N GLU A 49 0.38 1.56 -13.98
CA GLU A 49 -0.99 2.03 -14.01
C GLU A 49 -1.83 1.18 -14.96
N ILE A 50 -3.02 0.77 -14.49
CA ILE A 50 -3.97 -0.02 -15.29
C ILE A 50 -5.13 0.85 -15.75
N LEU A 51 -5.61 1.72 -14.87
CA LEU A 51 -6.80 2.53 -15.11
C LEU A 51 -6.59 3.96 -14.66
N THR A 52 -6.90 4.90 -15.53
CA THR A 52 -6.88 6.34 -15.24
C THR A 52 -8.22 6.96 -15.58
N VAL A 53 -8.57 8.02 -14.88
CA VAL A 53 -9.72 8.90 -15.15
C VAL A 53 -9.21 10.32 -15.26
N ASP A 54 -9.39 10.96 -16.39
CA ASP A 54 -8.89 12.32 -16.63
C ASP A 54 -7.41 12.51 -16.18
N GLU A 55 -6.56 11.57 -16.54
CA GLU A 55 -5.13 11.51 -16.18
C GLU A 55 -4.81 11.19 -14.71
N ILE A 56 -5.84 10.99 -13.86
CA ILE A 56 -5.65 10.58 -12.47
C ILE A 56 -5.67 9.05 -12.38
N THR A 57 -4.64 8.48 -11.80
CA THR A 57 -4.53 7.04 -11.61
C THR A 57 -5.54 6.54 -10.57
N VAL A 58 -6.40 5.62 -10.96
CA VAL A 58 -7.44 5.00 -10.09
C VAL A 58 -7.08 3.56 -9.73
N ALA A 59 -6.36 2.85 -10.58
CA ALA A 59 -5.95 1.49 -10.32
C ALA A 59 -4.56 1.19 -10.88
N THR A 60 -3.79 0.43 -10.12
CA THR A 60 -2.45 -0.04 -10.46
C THR A 60 -2.34 -1.55 -10.24
N VAL A 61 -1.32 -2.17 -10.81
CA VAL A 61 -1.08 -3.61 -10.61
C VAL A 61 -0.83 -3.94 -9.14
N GLY A 62 -1.51 -4.97 -8.64
CA GLY A 62 -1.32 -5.45 -7.26
C GLY A 62 -2.04 -4.64 -6.17
N ASN A 63 -2.79 -3.62 -6.55
CA ASN A 63 -3.60 -2.82 -5.64
C ASN A 63 -5.09 -3.08 -5.86
N PHE A 64 -5.91 -2.62 -4.94
CA PHE A 64 -7.35 -2.64 -5.07
C PHE A 64 -7.92 -1.24 -4.93
N SER A 65 -9.07 -1.01 -5.55
CA SER A 65 -9.84 0.22 -5.41
C SER A 65 -11.29 -0.10 -5.08
N ALA A 66 -11.96 0.78 -4.38
CA ALA A 66 -13.34 0.62 -3.99
C ALA A 66 -14.18 1.80 -4.50
N SER A 67 -15.30 1.48 -5.13
CA SER A 67 -16.31 2.46 -5.52
C SER A 67 -17.43 2.45 -4.48
N VAL A 68 -17.64 3.57 -3.83
CA VAL A 68 -18.63 3.72 -2.75
C VAL A 68 -19.71 4.71 -3.18
N GLY A 69 -20.95 4.43 -2.82
CA GLY A 69 -22.05 5.34 -3.11
C GLY A 69 -23.39 4.82 -2.56
N LYS A 70 -24.34 5.72 -2.47
CA LYS A 70 -25.72 5.40 -2.03
C LYS A 70 -26.36 4.37 -2.97
N PRO A 71 -27.38 3.63 -2.51
CA PRO A 71 -28.19 2.79 -3.37
C PRO A 71 -28.70 3.59 -4.60
N LYS A 72 -28.77 2.95 -5.75
CA LYS A 72 -29.20 3.58 -7.04
C LYS A 72 -28.25 4.66 -7.58
N SER A 73 -27.01 4.77 -7.10
CA SER A 73 -26.01 5.73 -7.61
C SER A 73 -25.29 5.30 -8.90
N ARG A 74 -25.86 4.34 -9.63
CA ARG A 74 -25.32 3.83 -10.91
C ARG A 74 -23.92 3.21 -10.80
N LYS A 75 -23.57 2.62 -9.66
CA LYS A 75 -22.28 1.95 -9.47
C LYS A 75 -22.02 0.85 -10.48
N THR A 76 -23.02 0.02 -10.76
CA THR A 76 -22.92 -1.07 -11.75
C THR A 76 -22.67 -0.54 -13.15
N PHE A 77 -23.32 0.56 -13.55
CA PHE A 77 -23.06 1.22 -14.81
C PHE A 77 -21.60 1.72 -14.91
N ASN A 78 -21.11 2.29 -13.84
CA ASN A 78 -19.72 2.74 -13.76
C ASN A 78 -18.72 1.58 -13.90
N VAL A 79 -18.98 0.46 -13.22
CA VAL A 79 -18.16 -0.76 -13.35
C VAL A 79 -18.20 -1.29 -14.77
N SER A 80 -19.35 -1.27 -15.43
CA SER A 80 -19.49 -1.68 -16.84
C SER A 80 -18.64 -0.81 -17.78
N ALA A 81 -18.57 0.49 -17.54
CA ALA A 81 -17.72 1.41 -18.29
C ALA A 81 -16.24 1.11 -18.10
N ILE A 82 -15.83 0.79 -16.87
CA ILE A 82 -14.45 0.36 -16.56
C ILE A 82 -14.10 -0.92 -17.31
N VAL A 83 -14.95 -1.94 -17.26
CA VAL A 83 -14.73 -3.21 -17.96
C VAL A 83 -14.66 -2.98 -19.48
N ALA A 84 -15.52 -2.13 -20.01
CA ALA A 84 -15.49 -1.78 -21.44
C ALA A 84 -14.17 -1.09 -21.83
N ALA A 85 -13.65 -0.18 -21.01
CA ALA A 85 -12.37 0.47 -21.23
C ALA A 85 -11.21 -0.54 -21.19
N LEU A 86 -11.22 -1.45 -20.21
CA LEU A 86 -10.20 -2.50 -20.07
C LEU A 86 -10.17 -3.46 -21.27
N LEU A 87 -11.32 -3.87 -21.78
CA LEU A 87 -11.43 -4.80 -22.88
C LEU A 87 -11.18 -4.18 -24.25
N SER A 88 -11.63 -2.93 -24.45
CA SER A 88 -11.50 -2.24 -25.73
C SER A 88 -10.15 -1.56 -25.93
N GLY A 89 -9.43 -1.24 -24.84
CA GLY A 89 -8.23 -0.39 -24.87
C GLY A 89 -8.51 1.06 -25.33
N LYS A 90 -9.78 1.46 -25.38
CA LYS A 90 -10.24 2.79 -25.78
C LYS A 90 -10.77 3.54 -24.58
N GLU A 91 -10.81 4.85 -24.68
CA GLU A 91 -11.45 5.69 -23.66
C GLU A 91 -12.96 5.47 -23.65
N VAL A 92 -13.51 5.20 -22.47
CA VAL A 92 -14.94 5.04 -22.22
C VAL A 92 -15.31 5.85 -21.01
N LEU A 93 -16.16 6.87 -21.15
CA LEU A 93 -16.59 7.78 -20.07
C LEU A 93 -15.40 8.32 -19.25
N HIS A 94 -14.38 8.85 -19.93
CA HIS A 94 -13.13 9.34 -19.34
C HIS A 94 -12.21 8.28 -18.70
N TYR A 95 -12.62 7.01 -18.69
CA TYR A 95 -11.75 5.90 -18.28
C TYR A 95 -10.82 5.51 -19.41
N ARG A 96 -9.53 5.56 -19.13
CA ARG A 96 -8.48 5.00 -19.99
C ARG A 96 -7.87 3.81 -19.30
N ALA A 97 -7.75 2.71 -19.99
CA ALA A 97 -7.20 1.48 -19.46
C ALA A 97 -6.03 0.98 -20.31
N LYS A 98 -5.01 0.51 -19.62
CA LYS A 98 -3.86 -0.15 -20.22
C LYS A 98 -3.52 -1.40 -19.42
N LEU A 99 -3.82 -2.55 -19.99
CA LEU A 99 -3.43 -3.82 -19.36
C LEU A 99 -1.93 -4.08 -19.59
N PRO A 100 -1.24 -4.68 -18.62
CA PRO A 100 0.14 -5.11 -18.79
C PRO A 100 0.27 -6.16 -19.90
N ASP A 101 1.44 -6.21 -20.53
CA ASP A 101 1.72 -7.17 -21.58
C ASP A 101 1.49 -8.61 -21.12
N GLY A 102 0.79 -9.39 -21.92
CA GLY A 102 0.43 -10.77 -21.62
C GLY A 102 -0.76 -10.95 -20.66
N LYS A 103 -1.33 -9.87 -20.13
CA LYS A 103 -2.52 -9.91 -19.25
C LYS A 103 -3.73 -9.31 -19.96
N THR A 104 -4.42 -10.13 -20.74
CA THR A 104 -5.54 -9.70 -21.60
C THR A 104 -6.92 -10.10 -21.07
N LYS A 105 -6.99 -10.73 -19.90
CA LYS A 105 -8.23 -11.24 -19.34
C LYS A 105 -8.71 -10.36 -18.20
N VAL A 106 -10.01 -10.08 -18.20
CA VAL A 106 -10.72 -9.39 -17.12
C VAL A 106 -11.72 -10.36 -16.52
N LEU A 107 -11.70 -10.50 -15.19
CA LEU A 107 -12.69 -11.29 -14.46
C LEU A 107 -13.68 -10.33 -13.79
N TYR A 108 -14.95 -10.46 -14.13
CA TYR A 108 -16.04 -9.76 -13.49
C TYR A 108 -16.89 -10.76 -12.68
N ILE A 109 -17.13 -10.45 -11.43
CA ILE A 109 -17.96 -11.27 -10.54
C ILE A 109 -19.03 -10.34 -9.96
N ASP A 110 -20.28 -10.72 -10.18
CA ASP A 110 -21.47 -10.00 -9.67
C ASP A 110 -22.14 -10.82 -8.55
#